data_2b9a96ef50b2078bf5690f03a1c862e0
#
_entry.id   2b9a96ef50b2078bf5690f03a1c862e0
#
_cell.length_a   1.000
_cell.length_b   1.000
_cell.length_c   1.000
_cell.angle_alpha   90.00
_cell.angle_beta   90.00
_cell.angle_gamma   90.00
#
_symmetry.space_group_name_H-M   'P 1'
#
loop_
_entity.id
_entity.type
_entity.pdbx_description
1 polymer ?
#
loop_
_entity_poly.entity_id
_entity_poly.type
_entity_poly.pdbx_seq_one_letter_code
_entity_poly.pdbx_strand_id
1 'polypeptide(L)'
;MFPFVLIAQNKFDVYKVSYDQYENEKKINRSTEIFFQNQIVFLTKNSDKMQQYIDLKNNVNISTIAFEDKIFKKIIPFDSLPSSKKEDDTRVILGYNCEHVSFSYFSNRIDIWYTEKAIAKGTPNSNYLPNKNALVLKMVYNGNQTLVANAITKVKNYQPFVNYNDGAIVVDKSEFEEIIINSRYKKLAIFDNEIINFDPNRTIPKENELVTDKVYHFSNGSVVLKKIKITPELKNSQAIFAKLTCKSNGDAYDRTGSVFIAPTKKKDDITTLLDAYLYGLDRLPIYIDNKENKYQGIIKEEGYSPAIEILSFFTPFGVNYFNNKRKINNYNWAKEVIYKEEVSSLIPTDEDEVWIGIFIGNYDAGGHIVSLELDAYPSMDKKEGEVDRKKYIAPLFSTVNTMEMSEQNYGGLFANDTLKVNFEIKEDIQNLQLLYTTTGHGGWDNGDEFVPRMNKIFVDGEEVFKIIPWRTDCATYRLSNPASGNFYDGLSSSDLSRSNWCPGTLTPPYSIPLSKLQKGKHVIEVVIEQGPNEGSSTNHWNISGVLVGQLNNLNLK
;
A
#
# COMPACT_ATOMS: atom_id res chain seq x y z
N MET A 1 21.56 -25.75 -44.08
CA MET A 1 22.95 -25.26 -43.90
C MET A 1 22.87 -23.74 -43.84
N PHE A 2 22.69 -23.18 -42.64
CA PHE A 2 22.67 -21.72 -42.43
C PHE A 2 24.09 -21.25 -42.19
N PRO A 3 24.55 -20.19 -42.84
CA PRO A 3 25.91 -19.69 -42.61
C PRO A 3 25.99 -19.03 -41.24
N PHE A 4 26.83 -19.56 -40.37
CA PHE A 4 27.28 -18.84 -39.17
C PHE A 4 28.10 -17.63 -39.64
N VAL A 5 27.50 -16.43 -39.50
CA VAL A 5 28.26 -15.19 -39.62
C VAL A 5 29.06 -15.06 -38.32
N LEU A 6 30.34 -15.40 -38.37
CA LEU A 6 31.31 -15.05 -37.35
C LEU A 6 31.50 -13.53 -37.38
N ILE A 7 30.78 -12.81 -36.49
CA ILE A 7 31.09 -11.42 -36.20
C ILE A 7 32.44 -11.43 -35.48
N ALA A 8 33.49 -10.98 -36.16
CA ALA A 8 34.79 -10.74 -35.55
C ALA A 8 34.64 -9.73 -34.41
N GLN A 9 34.60 -10.20 -33.18
CA GLN A 9 34.66 -9.36 -31.99
C GLN A 9 36.03 -8.68 -31.94
N ASN A 10 36.09 -7.39 -32.20
CA ASN A 10 37.25 -6.57 -31.87
C ASN A 10 37.46 -6.67 -30.35
N LYS A 11 38.49 -7.41 -29.94
CA LYS A 11 38.85 -7.64 -28.53
C LYS A 11 39.50 -6.36 -27.96
N PHE A 12 38.70 -5.42 -27.54
CA PHE A 12 39.20 -4.35 -26.68
C PHE A 12 39.39 -4.88 -25.27
N ASP A 13 40.50 -4.48 -24.64
CA ASP A 13 40.75 -4.81 -23.24
C ASP A 13 39.69 -4.16 -22.33
N VAL A 14 39.19 -4.93 -21.35
CA VAL A 14 38.27 -4.44 -20.31
C VAL A 14 39.06 -4.11 -19.05
N TYR A 15 38.88 -2.95 -18.52
CA TYR A 15 39.48 -2.50 -17.25
C TYR A 15 38.37 -2.35 -16.20
N LYS A 16 38.55 -3.01 -15.07
CA LYS A 16 37.70 -2.90 -13.89
C LYS A 16 38.36 -1.96 -12.90
N VAL A 17 37.60 -0.98 -12.37
CA VAL A 17 37.99 -0.13 -11.24
C VAL A 17 37.08 -0.46 -10.08
N SER A 18 37.68 -0.89 -8.98
CA SER A 18 36.96 -1.25 -7.74
C SER A 18 37.12 -0.16 -6.69
N TYR A 19 36.05 0.14 -5.97
CA TYR A 19 36.00 1.19 -4.94
C TYR A 19 35.57 0.61 -3.61
N ASP A 20 36.32 0.96 -2.54
CA ASP A 20 35.89 0.79 -1.16
C ASP A 20 34.94 1.93 -0.78
N GLN A 21 33.96 1.63 0.08
CA GLN A 21 33.03 2.61 0.61
C GLN A 21 33.26 2.85 2.10
N TYR A 22 33.13 4.10 2.50
CA TYR A 22 33.27 4.52 3.90
C TYR A 22 32.10 5.43 4.28
N GLU A 23 31.63 5.28 5.51
CA GLU A 23 30.63 6.16 6.13
C GLU A 23 31.20 6.66 7.46
N ASN A 24 31.30 7.99 7.63
CA ASN A 24 31.95 8.60 8.78
C ASN A 24 33.35 7.98 9.07
N GLU A 25 34.17 7.84 8.03
CA GLU A 25 35.52 7.26 8.05
C GLU A 25 35.59 5.75 8.34
N LYS A 26 34.47 5.09 8.63
CA LYS A 26 34.42 3.63 8.84
C LYS A 26 34.14 2.92 7.53
N LYS A 27 34.99 1.94 7.18
CA LYS A 27 34.76 1.09 6.00
C LYS A 27 33.48 0.27 6.18
N ILE A 28 32.60 0.32 5.20
CA ILE A 28 31.38 -0.50 5.14
C ILE A 28 31.57 -1.68 4.20
N ASN A 29 30.86 -2.78 4.45
CA ASN A 29 30.94 -3.99 3.62
C ASN A 29 30.07 -3.84 2.35
N ARG A 30 30.41 -2.81 1.55
CA ARG A 30 29.83 -2.57 0.22
C ARG A 30 30.97 -2.22 -0.72
N SER A 31 30.91 -2.71 -1.95
CA SER A 31 31.86 -2.35 -3.01
C SER A 31 31.09 -1.77 -4.20
N THR A 32 31.70 -0.82 -4.87
CA THR A 32 31.24 -0.29 -6.16
C THR A 32 32.29 -0.60 -7.20
N GLU A 33 31.86 -1.01 -8.36
CA GLU A 33 32.74 -1.30 -9.49
C GLU A 33 32.27 -0.57 -10.74
N ILE A 34 33.22 -0.12 -11.55
CA ILE A 34 32.96 0.33 -12.91
C ILE A 34 33.84 -0.47 -13.88
N PHE A 35 33.34 -0.64 -15.09
CA PHE A 35 34.04 -1.33 -16.17
C PHE A 35 34.20 -0.39 -17.35
N PHE A 36 35.41 -0.27 -17.85
CA PHE A 36 35.74 0.59 -18.99
C PHE A 36 36.21 -0.26 -20.18
N GLN A 37 35.58 -0.07 -21.33
CA GLN A 37 35.97 -0.69 -22.60
C GLN A 37 35.60 0.25 -23.76
N ASN A 38 36.55 0.49 -24.67
CA ASN A 38 36.30 1.20 -25.94
C ASN A 38 35.47 2.49 -25.79
N GLN A 39 35.86 3.37 -24.87
CA GLN A 39 35.17 4.64 -24.57
C GLN A 39 33.78 4.48 -23.93
N ILE A 40 33.38 3.28 -23.53
CA ILE A 40 32.15 3.03 -22.78
C ILE A 40 32.50 2.66 -21.33
N VAL A 41 31.79 3.24 -20.38
CA VAL A 41 31.86 2.87 -18.97
C VAL A 41 30.53 2.23 -18.57
N PHE A 42 30.58 1.07 -17.99
CA PHE A 42 29.45 0.41 -17.37
C PHE A 42 29.53 0.56 -15.84
N LEU A 43 28.44 1.00 -15.22
CA LEU A 43 28.34 1.16 -13.77
C LEU A 43 27.53 0.00 -13.19
N THR A 44 28.14 -0.78 -12.29
CA THR A 44 27.39 -1.81 -11.57
C THR A 44 26.57 -1.14 -10.47
N LYS A 45 25.25 -1.34 -10.51
CA LYS A 45 24.33 -0.98 -9.42
C LYS A 45 23.63 -2.24 -8.92
N ASN A 46 23.22 -2.24 -7.65
CA ASN A 46 22.55 -3.36 -6.99
C ASN A 46 21.12 -3.65 -7.50
N SER A 47 20.79 -3.28 -8.73
CA SER A 47 19.47 -3.51 -9.33
C SER A 47 19.65 -4.24 -10.66
N ASP A 48 19.20 -5.47 -10.74
CA ASP A 48 19.24 -6.30 -11.94
C ASP A 48 18.39 -5.73 -13.10
N LYS A 49 17.46 -4.84 -12.81
CA LYS A 49 16.54 -4.26 -13.79
C LYS A 49 17.05 -2.98 -14.46
N MET A 50 17.84 -2.16 -13.76
CA MET A 50 18.34 -0.89 -14.29
C MET A 50 19.84 -0.90 -14.46
N GLN A 51 20.33 -0.58 -15.66
CA GLN A 51 21.74 -0.48 -15.99
C GLN A 51 22.09 0.95 -16.36
N GLN A 52 23.32 1.36 -16.08
CA GLN A 52 23.83 2.70 -16.41
C GLN A 52 25.17 2.61 -17.16
N TYR A 53 25.30 3.46 -18.18
CA TYR A 53 26.47 3.56 -19.00
C TYR A 53 26.87 5.03 -19.18
N ILE A 54 28.16 5.27 -19.36
CA ILE A 54 28.71 6.56 -19.81
C ILE A 54 29.34 6.28 -21.17
N ASP A 55 28.81 6.90 -22.21
CA ASP A 55 29.36 6.86 -23.56
C ASP A 55 30.24 8.11 -23.78
N LEU A 56 31.53 7.93 -23.56
CA LEU A 56 32.53 9.01 -23.66
C LEU A 56 32.78 9.43 -25.12
N LYS A 57 32.48 8.54 -26.08
CA LYS A 57 32.61 8.85 -27.50
C LYS A 57 31.53 9.82 -27.98
N ASN A 58 30.30 9.57 -27.54
CA ASN A 58 29.14 10.39 -27.93
C ASN A 58 28.80 11.48 -26.90
N ASN A 59 29.53 11.58 -25.78
CA ASN A 59 29.32 12.54 -24.67
C ASN A 59 27.91 12.43 -24.07
N VAL A 60 27.44 11.24 -23.77
CA VAL A 60 26.13 10.99 -23.19
C VAL A 60 26.17 9.98 -22.04
N ASN A 61 25.29 10.15 -21.08
CA ASN A 61 24.92 9.11 -20.11
C ASN A 61 23.69 8.37 -20.60
N ILE A 62 23.71 7.05 -20.49
CA ILE A 62 22.61 6.16 -20.88
C ILE A 62 22.15 5.38 -19.67
N SER A 63 20.87 5.43 -19.38
CA SER A 63 20.22 4.53 -18.41
C SER A 63 19.25 3.63 -19.14
N THR A 64 19.26 2.33 -18.84
CA THR A 64 18.32 1.37 -19.40
C THR A 64 17.55 0.67 -18.29
N ILE A 65 16.31 0.28 -18.56
CA ILE A 65 15.46 -0.50 -17.67
C ILE A 65 14.67 -1.53 -18.47
N ALA A 66 14.61 -2.76 -17.95
CA ALA A 66 13.72 -3.79 -18.48
C ALA A 66 12.35 -3.68 -17.78
N PHE A 67 11.27 -3.55 -18.56
CA PHE A 67 9.91 -3.47 -18.08
C PHE A 67 8.94 -4.07 -19.13
N GLU A 68 8.06 -4.99 -18.74
CA GLU A 68 7.05 -5.64 -19.60
C GLU A 68 7.62 -6.20 -20.92
N ASP A 69 8.65 -7.03 -20.81
CA ASP A 69 9.38 -7.66 -21.95
C ASP A 69 10.00 -6.68 -22.96
N LYS A 70 10.10 -5.40 -22.59
CA LYS A 70 10.76 -4.35 -23.37
C LYS A 70 11.93 -3.75 -22.60
N ILE A 71 12.89 -3.21 -23.34
CA ILE A 71 13.98 -2.43 -22.77
C ILE A 71 13.75 -0.97 -23.15
N PHE A 72 13.69 -0.10 -22.15
CA PHE A 72 13.60 1.34 -22.34
C PHE A 72 14.93 1.99 -22.02
N LYS A 73 15.28 3.08 -22.73
CA LYS A 73 16.49 3.83 -22.45
C LYS A 73 16.27 5.33 -22.44
N LYS A 74 16.92 5.98 -21.49
CA LYS A 74 17.04 7.43 -21.38
C LYS A 74 18.47 7.84 -21.72
N ILE A 75 18.63 8.87 -22.54
CA ILE A 75 19.90 9.46 -22.96
C ILE A 75 19.98 10.88 -22.41
N ILE A 76 21.07 11.18 -21.69
CA ILE A 76 21.33 12.52 -21.12
C ILE A 76 22.66 13.03 -21.66
N PRO A 77 22.69 14.11 -22.44
CA PRO A 77 23.93 14.75 -22.91
C PRO A 77 24.76 15.29 -21.73
N PHE A 78 26.08 15.30 -21.86
CA PHE A 78 26.99 15.82 -20.81
C PHE A 78 26.75 17.29 -20.51
N ASP A 79 26.34 18.07 -21.50
CA ASP A 79 26.04 19.52 -21.32
C ASP A 79 24.85 19.75 -20.36
N SER A 80 24.04 18.72 -20.10
CA SER A 80 22.94 18.77 -19.15
C SER A 80 23.32 18.30 -17.73
N LEU A 81 24.58 17.88 -17.52
CA LEU A 81 25.07 17.45 -16.21
C LEU A 81 25.51 18.66 -15.36
N PRO A 82 25.56 18.50 -14.02
CA PRO A 82 26.11 19.53 -13.14
C PRO A 82 27.53 19.93 -13.55
N SER A 83 27.83 21.23 -13.53
CA SER A 83 29.17 21.72 -13.76
C SER A 83 30.04 21.60 -12.52
N SER A 84 31.34 21.34 -12.72
CA SER A 84 32.31 21.26 -11.61
C SER A 84 32.99 22.62 -11.39
N LYS A 85 33.39 22.86 -10.14
CA LYS A 85 34.30 23.95 -9.74
C LYS A 85 35.65 23.36 -9.40
N LYS A 86 36.74 23.94 -9.91
CA LYS A 86 38.11 23.53 -9.55
C LYS A 86 38.43 23.95 -8.13
N GLU A 87 39.10 23.07 -7.40
CA GLU A 87 39.60 23.27 -6.04
C GLU A 87 41.16 23.20 -6.06
N ASP A 88 41.80 23.76 -5.05
CA ASP A 88 43.27 23.95 -5.08
C ASP A 88 44.08 22.77 -4.54
N ASP A 89 43.45 21.82 -3.82
CA ASP A 89 44.17 20.70 -3.24
C ASP A 89 44.33 19.52 -4.25
N THR A 90 45.41 18.77 -4.06
CA THR A 90 45.71 17.59 -4.86
C THR A 90 46.00 16.40 -3.96
N ARG A 91 45.79 15.18 -4.48
CA ARG A 91 46.08 13.93 -3.71
C ARG A 91 46.72 12.89 -4.61
N VAL A 92 47.52 12.02 -4.01
CA VAL A 92 48.02 10.83 -4.70
C VAL A 92 47.14 9.63 -4.32
N ILE A 93 46.50 8.99 -5.32
CA ILE A 93 45.64 7.82 -5.12
C ILE A 93 46.06 6.76 -6.14
N LEU A 94 46.33 5.53 -5.71
CA LEU A 94 46.86 4.45 -6.55
C LEU A 94 48.07 4.85 -7.40
N GLY A 95 48.93 5.73 -6.86
CA GLY A 95 50.12 6.23 -7.57
C GLY A 95 49.84 7.34 -8.60
N TYR A 96 48.61 7.77 -8.79
CA TYR A 96 48.26 8.88 -9.66
C TYR A 96 48.14 10.20 -8.90
N ASN A 97 48.73 11.25 -9.42
CA ASN A 97 48.43 12.63 -8.95
C ASN A 97 47.04 13.00 -9.44
N CYS A 98 46.15 13.30 -8.52
CA CYS A 98 44.74 13.62 -8.76
C CYS A 98 44.47 15.10 -8.56
N GLU A 99 43.78 15.74 -9.53
CA GLU A 99 43.19 17.04 -9.39
C GLU A 99 41.90 16.96 -8.60
N HIS A 100 41.53 18.03 -7.90
CA HIS A 100 40.29 18.13 -7.12
C HIS A 100 39.31 19.09 -7.79
N VAL A 101 38.06 18.62 -7.89
CA VAL A 101 36.90 19.45 -8.26
C VAL A 101 35.73 19.19 -7.32
N SER A 102 34.86 20.16 -7.17
CA SER A 102 33.61 20.03 -6.44
C SER A 102 32.40 20.22 -7.34
N PHE A 103 31.31 19.53 -7.02
CA PHE A 103 29.99 19.75 -7.61
C PHE A 103 29.01 20.14 -6.52
N SER A 104 28.06 20.99 -6.88
CA SER A 104 26.89 21.30 -6.04
C SER A 104 25.64 20.85 -6.77
N TYR A 105 24.83 20.00 -6.12
CA TYR A 105 23.59 19.51 -6.70
C TYR A 105 22.49 19.41 -5.63
N PHE A 106 21.43 20.20 -5.78
CA PHE A 106 20.51 20.52 -4.70
C PHE A 106 21.29 21.07 -3.48
N SER A 107 21.11 20.47 -2.28
CA SER A 107 21.84 20.82 -1.06
C SER A 107 23.13 19.99 -0.84
N ASN A 108 23.50 19.13 -1.81
CA ASN A 108 24.65 18.25 -1.66
C ASN A 108 25.91 18.86 -2.25
N ARG A 109 27.02 18.73 -1.52
CA ARG A 109 28.37 18.98 -2.02
C ARG A 109 29.05 17.65 -2.29
N ILE A 110 29.61 17.50 -3.51
CA ILE A 110 30.34 16.31 -3.93
C ILE A 110 31.77 16.74 -4.30
N ASP A 111 32.74 16.27 -3.54
CA ASP A 111 34.16 16.50 -3.76
C ASP A 111 34.77 15.30 -4.49
N ILE A 112 35.51 15.56 -5.59
CA ILE A 112 36.03 14.52 -6.48
C ILE A 112 37.50 14.75 -6.76
N TRP A 113 38.30 13.68 -6.56
CA TRP A 113 39.70 13.61 -7.00
C TRP A 113 39.80 12.67 -8.20
N TYR A 114 40.34 13.18 -9.29
CA TYR A 114 40.43 12.46 -10.57
C TYR A 114 41.80 12.60 -11.21
N THR A 115 42.11 11.70 -12.14
CA THR A 115 43.30 11.75 -13.00
C THR A 115 42.93 11.56 -14.47
N GLU A 116 43.63 12.22 -15.39
CA GLU A 116 43.52 11.95 -16.82
C GLU A 116 44.59 10.97 -17.33
N LYS A 117 45.56 10.58 -16.47
CA LYS A 117 46.69 9.74 -16.84
C LYS A 117 46.39 8.21 -16.78
N ALA A 118 45.26 7.82 -16.16
CA ALA A 118 44.90 6.41 -16.08
C ALA A 118 44.42 5.87 -17.43
N ILE A 119 44.65 4.57 -17.65
CA ILE A 119 44.20 3.86 -18.87
C ILE A 119 42.68 3.73 -18.91
N ALA A 120 42.04 3.43 -17.76
CA ALA A 120 40.60 3.44 -17.61
C ALA A 120 40.08 4.86 -17.45
N LYS A 121 38.84 5.10 -17.86
CA LYS A 121 38.13 6.38 -17.72
C LYS A 121 36.77 6.14 -17.03
N GLY A 122 36.19 7.21 -16.48
CA GLY A 122 34.85 7.18 -15.94
C GLY A 122 34.76 7.57 -14.46
N THR A 123 33.58 7.37 -13.90
CA THR A 123 33.21 7.75 -12.52
C THR A 123 32.24 6.72 -11.94
N PRO A 124 32.25 6.48 -10.63
CA PRO A 124 31.27 5.58 -9.98
C PRO A 124 29.85 6.15 -9.94
N ASN A 125 29.66 7.42 -10.30
CA ASN A 125 28.34 8.06 -10.45
C ASN A 125 28.29 8.89 -11.74
N SER A 126 27.48 8.47 -12.69
CA SER A 126 27.39 9.08 -14.04
C SER A 126 27.01 10.57 -14.05
N ASN A 127 26.42 11.09 -12.97
CA ASN A 127 26.07 12.53 -12.89
C ASN A 127 27.28 13.44 -12.58
N TYR A 128 28.39 12.87 -12.12
CA TYR A 128 29.55 13.63 -11.65
C TYR A 128 30.83 13.17 -12.36
N LEU A 129 30.96 13.53 -13.62
CA LEU A 129 32.14 13.29 -14.42
C LEU A 129 32.83 14.65 -14.70
N PRO A 130 34.06 14.88 -14.20
CA PRO A 130 34.77 16.17 -14.44
C PRO A 130 34.96 16.48 -15.90
N ASN A 131 35.37 15.49 -16.70
CA ASN A 131 35.48 15.56 -18.16
C ASN A 131 35.63 14.13 -18.73
N LYS A 132 35.53 13.98 -20.04
CA LYS A 132 35.57 12.67 -20.74
C LYS A 132 36.88 11.90 -20.62
N ASN A 133 37.99 12.55 -20.27
CA ASN A 133 39.30 11.91 -20.10
C ASN A 133 39.58 11.53 -18.63
N ALA A 134 38.72 11.92 -17.72
CA ALA A 134 38.89 11.70 -16.29
C ALA A 134 38.62 10.23 -15.87
N LEU A 135 39.44 9.72 -14.94
CA LEU A 135 39.09 8.62 -14.08
C LEU A 135 38.95 9.16 -12.65
N VAL A 136 37.77 9.06 -12.09
CA VAL A 136 37.51 9.44 -10.70
C VAL A 136 38.05 8.36 -9.77
N LEU A 137 39.00 8.73 -8.89
CA LEU A 137 39.63 7.82 -7.95
C LEU A 137 39.12 8.00 -6.51
N LYS A 138 38.57 9.18 -6.18
CA LYS A 138 37.89 9.41 -4.91
C LYS A 138 36.70 10.33 -5.12
N MET A 139 35.61 10.02 -4.41
CA MET A 139 34.39 10.84 -4.38
C MET A 139 33.88 10.91 -2.94
N VAL A 140 33.56 12.11 -2.49
CA VAL A 140 33.07 12.36 -1.13
C VAL A 140 31.76 13.14 -1.21
N TYR A 141 30.72 12.58 -0.62
CA TYR A 141 29.41 13.24 -0.50
C TYR A 141 29.28 13.88 0.89
N ASN A 142 29.00 15.16 0.93
CA ASN A 142 28.73 15.93 2.16
C ASN A 142 29.78 15.72 3.29
N GLY A 143 31.02 15.39 2.91
CA GLY A 143 32.10 15.16 3.85
C GLY A 143 32.08 13.84 4.65
N ASN A 144 31.03 13.04 4.55
CA ASN A 144 30.84 11.85 5.39
C ASN A 144 30.72 10.50 4.66
N GLN A 145 30.32 10.50 3.38
CA GLN A 145 30.27 9.28 2.59
C GLN A 145 31.37 9.31 1.54
N THR A 146 32.24 8.33 1.54
CA THR A 146 33.42 8.31 0.69
C THR A 146 33.50 7.03 -0.14
N LEU A 147 33.77 7.19 -1.45
CA LEU A 147 34.20 6.14 -2.36
C LEU A 147 35.65 6.37 -2.68
N VAL A 148 36.52 5.36 -2.50
CA VAL A 148 37.95 5.44 -2.87
C VAL A 148 38.31 4.23 -3.72
N ALA A 149 38.90 4.47 -4.87
CA ALA A 149 39.42 3.39 -5.73
C ALA A 149 40.54 2.65 -5.00
N ASN A 150 40.41 1.32 -4.93
CA ASN A 150 41.39 0.43 -4.31
C ASN A 150 42.17 -0.40 -5.35
N ALA A 151 41.65 -0.59 -6.57
CA ALA A 151 42.32 -1.32 -7.64
C ALA A 151 41.85 -0.89 -9.03
N ILE A 152 42.77 -0.97 -10.00
CA ILE A 152 42.51 -0.94 -11.44
C ILE A 152 43.06 -2.24 -12.02
N THR A 153 42.20 -3.11 -12.54
CA THR A 153 42.60 -4.45 -13.01
C THR A 153 42.13 -4.69 -14.45
N LYS A 154 42.97 -5.35 -15.25
CA LYS A 154 42.56 -5.83 -16.57
C LYS A 154 41.81 -7.15 -16.41
N VAL A 155 40.60 -7.21 -16.96
CA VAL A 155 39.70 -8.38 -16.86
C VAL A 155 39.68 -9.11 -18.20
N LYS A 156 39.90 -10.41 -18.16
CA LYS A 156 39.82 -11.28 -19.35
C LYS A 156 38.41 -11.89 -19.45
N ASN A 157 37.87 -11.98 -20.67
CA ASN A 157 36.60 -12.66 -20.97
C ASN A 157 35.34 -12.12 -20.26
N TYR A 158 35.34 -10.87 -19.89
CA TYR A 158 34.17 -10.22 -19.29
C TYR A 158 33.36 -9.47 -20.35
N GLN A 159 32.04 -9.71 -20.41
CA GLN A 159 31.12 -9.06 -21.35
C GLN A 159 30.01 -8.33 -20.61
N PRO A 160 30.30 -7.22 -19.89
CA PRO A 160 29.29 -6.45 -19.17
C PRO A 160 28.46 -5.54 -20.08
N PHE A 161 28.88 -5.41 -21.35
CA PHE A 161 28.33 -4.44 -22.30
C PHE A 161 27.28 -5.07 -23.20
N VAL A 162 26.40 -5.89 -22.62
CA VAL A 162 25.32 -6.52 -23.37
C VAL A 162 24.33 -5.44 -23.76
N ASN A 163 24.37 -5.04 -25.03
CA ASN A 163 23.26 -4.41 -25.78
C ASN A 163 22.62 -3.16 -25.18
N TYR A 164 23.43 -2.17 -24.76
CA TYR A 164 22.87 -0.84 -24.43
C TYR A 164 22.26 -0.13 -25.65
N ASN A 165 22.44 -0.62 -26.86
CA ASN A 165 21.98 -0.03 -28.11
C ASN A 165 20.95 -0.84 -28.89
N ASP A 166 20.91 -2.17 -28.80
CA ASP A 166 20.09 -3.00 -29.69
C ASP A 166 18.68 -3.18 -29.13
N GLY A 167 17.66 -2.63 -29.84
CA GLY A 167 16.25 -2.85 -29.57
C GLY A 167 15.65 -2.04 -28.41
N ALA A 168 16.43 -1.21 -27.70
CA ALA A 168 15.90 -0.39 -26.63
C ALA A 168 15.10 0.82 -27.14
N ILE A 169 13.92 1.02 -26.60
CA ILE A 169 13.03 2.15 -26.92
C ILE A 169 13.57 3.40 -26.23
N VAL A 170 13.86 4.45 -27.00
CA VAL A 170 14.29 5.74 -26.45
C VAL A 170 13.06 6.50 -25.94
N VAL A 171 13.12 6.92 -24.68
CA VAL A 171 12.08 7.67 -24.02
C VAL A 171 12.67 8.94 -23.39
N ASP A 172 11.84 9.93 -23.13
CA ASP A 172 12.25 11.13 -22.43
C ASP A 172 12.49 10.89 -20.92
N LYS A 173 12.94 11.93 -20.20
CA LYS A 173 13.24 11.82 -18.78
C LYS A 173 11.99 11.50 -17.96
N SER A 174 10.86 12.13 -18.26
CA SER A 174 9.61 11.98 -17.49
C SER A 174 9.02 10.59 -17.67
N GLU A 175 8.95 10.13 -18.91
CA GLU A 175 8.50 8.79 -19.26
C GLU A 175 9.41 7.71 -18.65
N PHE A 176 10.73 7.90 -18.67
CA PHE A 176 11.65 6.96 -18.03
C PHE A 176 11.47 6.87 -16.51
N GLU A 177 11.25 8.01 -15.85
CA GLU A 177 10.95 8.05 -14.41
C GLU A 177 9.62 7.37 -14.07
N GLU A 178 8.60 7.54 -14.91
CA GLU A 178 7.32 6.83 -14.79
C GLU A 178 7.50 5.33 -14.93
N ILE A 179 8.28 4.87 -15.92
CA ILE A 179 8.60 3.44 -16.09
C ILE A 179 9.33 2.88 -14.87
N ILE A 180 10.29 3.63 -14.29
CA ILE A 180 10.97 3.22 -13.04
C ILE A 180 9.94 3.03 -11.91
N ILE A 181 9.03 3.97 -11.73
CA ILE A 181 7.98 3.90 -10.71
C ILE A 181 7.11 2.66 -10.94
N ASN A 182 6.61 2.49 -12.17
CA ASN A 182 5.74 1.37 -12.53
C ASN A 182 6.45 0.00 -12.46
N SER A 183 7.78 -0.04 -12.62
CA SER A 183 8.56 -1.27 -12.47
C SER A 183 8.74 -1.73 -11.01
N ARG A 184 8.47 -0.85 -10.03
CA ARG A 184 8.68 -1.13 -8.61
C ARG A 184 7.52 -1.86 -7.95
N TYR A 185 6.30 -1.76 -8.53
CA TYR A 185 5.11 -2.41 -8.01
C TYR A 185 4.14 -2.75 -9.13
N LYS A 186 3.22 -3.67 -8.83
CA LYS A 186 2.13 -4.04 -9.75
C LYS A 186 0.83 -3.47 -9.23
N LYS A 187 0.06 -2.85 -10.12
CA LYS A 187 -1.31 -2.40 -9.85
C LYS A 187 -2.29 -3.48 -10.27
N LEU A 188 -3.19 -3.83 -9.39
CA LEU A 188 -4.32 -4.68 -9.68
C LEU A 188 -5.60 -3.87 -9.51
N ALA A 189 -6.21 -3.47 -10.63
CA ALA A 189 -7.51 -2.79 -10.62
C ALA A 189 -8.60 -3.80 -10.25
N ILE A 190 -9.31 -3.54 -9.14
CA ILE A 190 -10.42 -4.39 -8.68
C ILE A 190 -11.74 -3.83 -9.19
N PHE A 191 -12.01 -2.55 -8.91
CA PHE A 191 -13.19 -1.81 -9.40
C PHE A 191 -12.73 -0.56 -10.13
N ASP A 192 -13.39 -0.21 -11.22
CA ASP A 192 -13.11 1.00 -12.00
C ASP A 192 -14.40 1.78 -12.25
N ASN A 193 -14.54 2.95 -11.63
CA ASN A 193 -15.69 3.83 -11.71
C ASN A 193 -17.04 3.11 -11.45
N GLU A 194 -17.06 2.18 -10.49
CA GLU A 194 -18.26 1.44 -10.14
C GLU A 194 -19.23 2.31 -9.35
N ILE A 195 -20.52 2.20 -9.66
CA ILE A 195 -21.57 2.97 -8.98
C ILE A 195 -22.17 2.14 -7.87
N ILE A 196 -22.09 2.65 -6.62
CA ILE A 196 -22.75 2.10 -5.46
C ILE A 196 -23.89 3.04 -5.07
N ASN A 197 -25.12 2.58 -5.20
CA ASN A 197 -26.33 3.39 -4.95
C ASN A 197 -27.44 2.50 -4.41
N PHE A 198 -28.46 3.12 -3.82
CA PHE A 198 -29.66 2.39 -3.41
C PHE A 198 -30.58 2.17 -4.62
N ASP A 199 -30.87 0.91 -4.93
CA ASP A 199 -31.81 0.49 -5.98
C ASP A 199 -32.57 -0.77 -5.53
N PRO A 200 -33.78 -0.62 -5.00
CA PRO A 200 -34.58 -1.75 -4.49
C PRO A 200 -35.07 -2.70 -5.58
N ASN A 201 -34.98 -2.31 -6.86
CA ASN A 201 -35.39 -3.14 -7.99
C ASN A 201 -34.23 -3.96 -8.58
N ARG A 202 -33.05 -3.87 -8.01
CA ARG A 202 -31.85 -4.56 -8.49
C ARG A 202 -31.98 -6.07 -8.31
N THR A 203 -31.81 -6.80 -9.38
CA THR A 203 -31.88 -8.27 -9.36
C THR A 203 -30.65 -8.88 -8.71
N ILE A 204 -30.85 -9.78 -7.74
CA ILE A 204 -29.78 -10.57 -7.14
C ILE A 204 -29.34 -11.63 -8.16
N PRO A 205 -28.04 -11.80 -8.45
CA PRO A 205 -27.53 -12.84 -9.34
C PRO A 205 -27.77 -14.23 -8.75
N LYS A 206 -27.90 -15.25 -9.60
CA LYS A 206 -27.93 -16.63 -9.14
C LYS A 206 -26.51 -17.12 -8.87
N GLU A 207 -26.36 -18.06 -7.95
CA GLU A 207 -25.05 -18.62 -7.58
C GLU A 207 -24.25 -19.15 -8.78
N ASN A 208 -24.92 -19.84 -9.71
CA ASN A 208 -24.29 -20.39 -10.93
C ASN A 208 -23.89 -19.33 -11.97
N GLU A 209 -24.28 -18.07 -11.78
CA GLU A 209 -23.90 -16.93 -12.63
C GLU A 209 -22.64 -16.22 -12.09
N LEU A 210 -22.16 -16.63 -10.90
CA LEU A 210 -21.01 -16.02 -10.25
C LEU A 210 -19.70 -16.52 -10.88
N VAL A 211 -19.03 -15.67 -11.61
CA VAL A 211 -17.74 -15.96 -12.25
C VAL A 211 -16.65 -14.98 -11.78
N THR A 212 -15.40 -15.41 -11.89
CA THR A 212 -14.23 -14.59 -11.56
C THR A 212 -14.15 -13.36 -12.47
N ASP A 213 -13.68 -12.24 -11.94
CA ASP A 213 -13.47 -10.95 -12.60
C ASP A 213 -14.74 -10.21 -13.05
N LYS A 214 -15.93 -10.65 -12.66
CA LYS A 214 -17.20 -9.96 -12.88
C LYS A 214 -17.68 -9.25 -11.62
N VAL A 215 -18.20 -8.03 -11.76
CA VAL A 215 -18.80 -7.25 -10.66
C VAL A 215 -20.25 -7.65 -10.47
N TYR A 216 -20.67 -7.79 -9.22
CA TYR A 216 -22.03 -8.10 -8.80
C TYR A 216 -22.49 -7.12 -7.74
N HIS A 217 -23.77 -6.75 -7.76
CA HIS A 217 -24.39 -5.86 -6.78
C HIS A 217 -25.33 -6.66 -5.86
N PHE A 218 -25.26 -6.35 -4.57
CA PHE A 218 -26.08 -6.96 -3.52
C PHE A 218 -26.65 -5.91 -2.57
N SER A 219 -27.48 -6.33 -1.63
CA SER A 219 -28.06 -5.45 -0.60
C SER A 219 -28.67 -4.19 -1.20
N ASN A 220 -29.61 -4.39 -2.16
CA ASN A 220 -30.26 -3.30 -2.90
C ASN A 220 -29.27 -2.30 -3.55
N GLY A 221 -28.10 -2.77 -3.98
CA GLY A 221 -27.08 -2.00 -4.68
C GLY A 221 -26.06 -1.30 -3.78
N SER A 222 -26.22 -1.33 -2.44
CA SER A 222 -25.28 -0.73 -1.50
C SER A 222 -23.96 -1.51 -1.34
N VAL A 223 -23.89 -2.73 -1.88
CA VAL A 223 -22.70 -3.58 -1.88
C VAL A 223 -22.36 -3.98 -3.31
N VAL A 224 -21.08 -3.85 -3.67
CA VAL A 224 -20.50 -4.46 -4.85
C VAL A 224 -19.50 -5.51 -4.44
N LEU A 225 -19.51 -6.68 -5.12
CA LEU A 225 -18.57 -7.77 -4.93
C LEU A 225 -17.95 -8.18 -6.24
N LYS A 226 -16.67 -8.53 -6.20
CA LYS A 226 -15.94 -9.13 -7.30
C LYS A 226 -15.06 -10.26 -6.79
N LYS A 227 -15.13 -11.44 -7.43
CA LYS A 227 -14.19 -12.52 -7.19
C LYS A 227 -12.92 -12.25 -8.00
N ILE A 228 -11.77 -12.22 -7.36
CA ILE A 228 -10.47 -11.99 -7.98
C ILE A 228 -9.52 -13.16 -7.74
N LYS A 229 -8.57 -13.37 -8.65
CA LYS A 229 -7.45 -14.29 -8.45
C LYS A 229 -6.37 -13.63 -7.62
N ILE A 230 -5.79 -14.36 -6.69
CA ILE A 230 -4.58 -13.95 -5.98
C ILE A 230 -3.38 -14.27 -6.87
N THR A 231 -2.88 -13.23 -7.55
CA THR A 231 -1.78 -13.36 -8.51
C THR A 231 -0.44 -13.65 -7.84
N PRO A 232 0.57 -14.18 -8.57
CA PRO A 232 1.91 -14.37 -8.03
C PRO A 232 2.52 -13.08 -7.46
N GLU A 233 2.20 -11.91 -8.04
CA GLU A 233 2.66 -10.62 -7.57
C GLU A 233 2.11 -10.29 -6.18
N LEU A 234 0.82 -10.57 -5.91
CA LEU A 234 0.22 -10.42 -4.59
C LEU A 234 0.81 -11.43 -3.59
N LYS A 235 0.98 -12.70 -4.01
CA LYS A 235 1.56 -13.76 -3.15
C LYS A 235 2.99 -13.44 -2.71
N ASN A 236 3.79 -12.84 -3.60
CA ASN A 236 5.20 -12.55 -3.37
C ASN A 236 5.49 -11.09 -2.97
N SER A 237 4.47 -10.28 -2.71
CA SER A 237 4.65 -8.90 -2.31
C SER A 237 5.14 -8.79 -0.86
N GLN A 238 6.02 -7.83 -0.61
CA GLN A 238 6.43 -7.42 0.73
C GLN A 238 5.35 -6.52 1.37
N ALA A 239 4.76 -5.65 0.56
CA ALA A 239 3.71 -4.75 0.99
C ALA A 239 2.61 -4.66 -0.06
N ILE A 240 1.35 -4.63 0.40
CA ILE A 240 0.15 -4.42 -0.42
C ILE A 240 -0.58 -3.21 0.14
N PHE A 241 -0.83 -2.21 -0.70
CA PHE A 241 -1.65 -1.06 -0.36
C PHE A 241 -2.98 -1.15 -1.09
N ALA A 242 -4.08 -0.99 -0.36
CA ALA A 242 -5.38 -0.73 -0.96
C ALA A 242 -5.53 0.78 -1.18
N LYS A 243 -5.91 1.17 -2.39
CA LYS A 243 -6.18 2.56 -2.76
C LYS A 243 -7.60 2.64 -3.30
N LEU A 244 -8.47 3.29 -2.55
CA LEU A 244 -9.86 3.57 -2.93
C LEU A 244 -10.00 5.04 -3.33
N THR A 245 -10.60 5.30 -4.49
CA THR A 245 -11.05 6.63 -4.90
C THR A 245 -12.56 6.70 -4.79
N CYS A 246 -13.09 7.77 -4.19
CA CYS A 246 -14.53 7.96 -4.01
C CYS A 246 -14.95 9.38 -4.39
N LYS A 247 -16.08 9.49 -5.08
CA LYS A 247 -16.74 10.75 -5.41
C LYS A 247 -18.26 10.57 -5.41
N SER A 248 -18.99 11.62 -5.04
CA SER A 248 -20.46 11.60 -5.09
C SER A 248 -20.97 11.54 -6.53
N ASN A 249 -22.03 10.77 -6.74
CA ASN A 249 -22.84 10.70 -7.95
C ASN A 249 -24.28 11.25 -7.72
N GLY A 250 -24.48 11.96 -6.62
CA GLY A 250 -25.77 12.53 -6.24
C GLY A 250 -26.02 12.53 -4.74
N ASP A 251 -25.53 11.53 -4.01
CA ASP A 251 -25.64 11.52 -2.55
C ASP A 251 -24.83 12.69 -1.95
N ALA A 252 -25.48 13.46 -1.10
CA ALA A 252 -24.92 14.65 -0.46
C ALA A 252 -24.28 14.35 0.91
N TYR A 253 -24.47 13.16 1.47
CA TYR A 253 -24.16 12.84 2.86
C TYR A 253 -22.87 12.02 3.04
N ASP A 254 -22.34 12.07 4.25
CA ASP A 254 -21.21 11.31 4.76
C ASP A 254 -21.66 9.90 5.16
N ARG A 255 -21.52 8.94 4.28
CA ARG A 255 -21.94 7.56 4.49
C ARG A 255 -20.82 6.72 5.08
N THR A 256 -21.16 5.80 5.96
CA THR A 256 -20.26 4.70 6.33
C THR A 256 -19.92 3.87 5.10
N GLY A 257 -18.64 3.57 4.92
CA GLY A 257 -18.14 2.70 3.87
C GLY A 257 -17.11 1.71 4.40
N SER A 258 -17.05 0.55 3.78
CA SER A 258 -16.07 -0.49 4.08
C SER A 258 -15.61 -1.17 2.80
N VAL A 259 -14.29 -1.35 2.66
CA VAL A 259 -13.74 -2.33 1.72
C VAL A 259 -13.43 -3.57 2.52
N PHE A 260 -13.92 -4.72 2.07
CA PHE A 260 -13.82 -5.96 2.83
C PHE A 260 -13.58 -7.19 1.95
N ILE A 261 -13.05 -8.23 2.56
CA ILE A 261 -12.99 -9.57 1.97
C ILE A 261 -14.09 -10.40 2.62
N ALA A 262 -14.97 -10.97 1.80
CA ALA A 262 -15.88 -12.02 2.23
C ALA A 262 -15.12 -13.35 2.18
N PRO A 263 -14.94 -14.03 3.34
CA PRO A 263 -14.24 -15.32 3.40
C PRO A 263 -14.87 -16.33 2.43
N THR A 264 -14.02 -17.06 1.71
CA THR A 264 -14.46 -18.13 0.82
C THR A 264 -14.95 -19.32 1.62
N LYS A 265 -15.94 -20.06 1.07
CA LYS A 265 -16.49 -21.24 1.72
C LYS A 265 -15.45 -22.34 1.85
N LYS A 266 -15.10 -22.70 3.08
CA LYS A 266 -14.22 -23.84 3.40
C LYS A 266 -15.06 -25.11 3.57
N LYS A 267 -14.40 -26.28 3.57
CA LYS A 267 -15.07 -27.59 3.64
C LYS A 267 -16.02 -27.72 4.84
N ASP A 268 -15.65 -27.11 5.96
CA ASP A 268 -16.39 -27.21 7.23
C ASP A 268 -17.31 -26.00 7.46
N ASP A 269 -17.39 -25.05 6.52
CA ASP A 269 -18.28 -23.89 6.63
C ASP A 269 -19.73 -24.31 6.33
N ILE A 270 -20.62 -23.97 7.25
CA ILE A 270 -22.07 -24.17 7.11
C ILE A 270 -22.63 -23.07 6.21
N THR A 271 -22.16 -21.83 6.40
CA THR A 271 -22.61 -20.64 5.67
C THR A 271 -21.49 -19.62 5.53
N THR A 272 -21.65 -18.68 4.60
CA THR A 272 -20.75 -17.56 4.38
C THR A 272 -21.55 -16.27 4.24
N LEU A 273 -20.87 -15.12 4.29
CA LEU A 273 -21.50 -13.83 4.00
C LEU A 273 -22.06 -13.78 2.57
N LEU A 274 -21.45 -14.47 1.62
CA LEU A 274 -21.96 -14.56 0.24
C LEU A 274 -23.30 -15.33 0.20
N ASP A 275 -23.47 -16.37 0.99
CA ASP A 275 -24.77 -17.08 1.10
C ASP A 275 -25.88 -16.14 1.58
N ALA A 276 -25.57 -15.22 2.51
CA ALA A 276 -26.55 -14.23 2.97
C ALA A 276 -26.88 -13.19 1.88
N TYR A 277 -25.91 -12.73 1.11
CA TYR A 277 -26.18 -11.84 -0.03
C TYR A 277 -27.07 -12.50 -1.10
N LEU A 278 -26.92 -13.80 -1.31
CA LEU A 278 -27.69 -14.55 -2.31
C LEU A 278 -29.08 -14.96 -1.82
N TYR A 279 -29.21 -15.33 -0.56
CA TYR A 279 -30.39 -16.05 -0.03
C TYR A 279 -31.05 -15.39 1.18
N GLY A 280 -30.51 -14.25 1.66
CA GLY A 280 -31.07 -13.49 2.76
C GLY A 280 -30.36 -13.66 4.11
N LEU A 281 -30.65 -12.73 5.04
CA LEU A 281 -30.04 -12.64 6.38
C LEU A 281 -30.20 -13.89 7.23
N ASP A 282 -31.25 -14.69 7.02
CA ASP A 282 -31.54 -15.93 7.75
C ASP A 282 -30.42 -16.98 7.61
N ARG A 283 -29.52 -16.81 6.64
CA ARG A 283 -28.37 -17.69 6.44
C ARG A 283 -27.26 -17.43 7.44
N LEU A 284 -27.21 -16.25 8.06
CA LEU A 284 -26.17 -15.91 9.02
C LEU A 284 -26.46 -16.44 10.42
N PRO A 285 -25.44 -16.84 11.20
CA PRO A 285 -25.61 -17.18 12.60
C PRO A 285 -26.12 -15.99 13.39
N ILE A 286 -26.88 -16.25 14.44
CA ILE A 286 -27.57 -15.23 15.25
C ILE A 286 -26.88 -15.11 16.60
N TYR A 287 -26.32 -13.95 16.89
CA TYR A 287 -25.93 -13.55 18.24
C TYR A 287 -27.14 -13.00 18.97
N ILE A 288 -27.35 -13.41 20.23
CA ILE A 288 -28.45 -12.97 21.06
C ILE A 288 -27.88 -12.22 22.27
N ASP A 289 -28.29 -10.96 22.47
CA ASP A 289 -27.87 -10.15 23.61
C ASP A 289 -28.66 -10.46 24.90
N ASN A 290 -28.28 -9.85 26.00
CA ASN A 290 -28.92 -10.02 27.32
C ASN A 290 -30.37 -9.54 27.37
N LYS A 291 -30.88 -8.87 26.31
CA LYS A 291 -32.27 -8.44 26.17
C LYS A 291 -33.04 -9.18 25.08
N GLU A 292 -32.50 -10.34 24.64
CA GLU A 292 -33.07 -11.18 23.60
C GLU A 292 -33.14 -10.54 22.19
N ASN A 293 -32.40 -9.45 21.95
CA ASN A 293 -32.24 -8.90 20.59
C ASN A 293 -31.33 -9.80 19.78
N LYS A 294 -31.63 -9.88 18.48
CA LYS A 294 -30.94 -10.77 17.53
C LYS A 294 -30.09 -9.99 16.54
N TYR A 295 -28.83 -10.38 16.40
CA TYR A 295 -27.86 -9.75 15.51
C TYR A 295 -27.23 -10.82 14.60
N GLN A 296 -27.32 -10.63 13.28
CA GLN A 296 -26.93 -11.64 12.30
C GLN A 296 -25.46 -11.46 11.90
N GLY A 297 -24.67 -12.53 11.99
CA GLY A 297 -23.34 -12.66 11.39
C GLY A 297 -22.24 -11.78 12.02
N ILE A 298 -22.42 -11.32 13.27
CA ILE A 298 -21.49 -10.37 13.88
C ILE A 298 -20.24 -11.01 14.49
N ILE A 299 -20.27 -12.30 14.84
CA ILE A 299 -19.15 -13.01 15.47
C ILE A 299 -18.78 -14.26 14.69
N LYS A 300 -17.53 -14.67 14.88
CA LYS A 300 -17.07 -15.98 14.44
C LYS A 300 -17.74 -17.09 15.22
N GLU A 301 -18.27 -18.08 14.50
CA GLU A 301 -18.83 -19.30 15.05
C GLU A 301 -18.30 -20.53 14.30
N GLU A 302 -18.64 -21.74 14.77
CA GLU A 302 -18.32 -22.96 14.05
C GLU A 302 -19.02 -22.97 12.69
N GLY A 303 -18.22 -23.06 11.61
CA GLY A 303 -18.73 -23.03 10.23
C GLY A 303 -19.11 -21.65 9.71
N TYR A 304 -18.71 -20.56 10.37
CA TYR A 304 -18.89 -19.20 9.88
C TYR A 304 -17.74 -18.28 10.30
N SER A 305 -17.32 -17.41 9.38
CA SER A 305 -16.36 -16.33 9.65
C SER A 305 -16.92 -15.00 9.12
N PRO A 306 -16.91 -13.92 9.94
CA PRO A 306 -17.35 -12.60 9.49
C PRO A 306 -16.42 -12.02 8.43
N ALA A 307 -16.82 -10.90 7.82
CA ALA A 307 -16.00 -10.18 6.85
C ALA A 307 -14.65 -9.75 7.45
N ILE A 308 -13.62 -9.74 6.60
CA ILE A 308 -12.32 -9.12 6.92
C ILE A 308 -12.38 -7.69 6.38
N GLU A 309 -12.55 -6.71 7.24
CA GLU A 309 -12.50 -5.31 6.85
C GLU A 309 -11.06 -4.93 6.52
N ILE A 310 -10.81 -4.43 5.30
CA ILE A 310 -9.48 -3.97 4.86
C ILE A 310 -9.35 -2.46 4.80
N LEU A 311 -10.46 -1.73 4.59
CA LEU A 311 -10.53 -0.27 4.76
C LEU A 311 -11.86 0.08 5.42
N SER A 312 -11.82 0.81 6.52
CA SER A 312 -12.97 1.52 7.08
C SER A 312 -12.90 2.98 6.63
N PHE A 313 -13.91 3.48 5.93
CA PHE A 313 -13.89 4.83 5.39
C PHE A 313 -15.26 5.51 5.49
N PHE A 314 -15.25 6.83 5.35
CA PHE A 314 -16.47 7.65 5.31
C PHE A 314 -16.49 8.46 4.04
N THR A 315 -17.62 8.44 3.33
CA THR A 315 -17.75 9.22 2.11
C THR A 315 -17.71 10.72 2.43
N PRO A 316 -17.24 11.55 1.50
CA PRO A 316 -17.31 13.00 1.70
C PRO A 316 -18.73 13.52 1.47
N PHE A 317 -19.06 14.67 2.04
CA PHE A 317 -20.29 15.39 1.76
C PHE A 317 -20.32 15.92 0.32
N GLY A 318 -20.70 15.05 -0.62
CA GLY A 318 -21.06 15.43 -1.98
C GLY A 318 -19.93 15.91 -2.90
N VAL A 319 -18.66 15.59 -2.61
CA VAL A 319 -17.51 15.98 -3.47
C VAL A 319 -17.72 15.52 -4.92
N ASN A 320 -17.31 16.30 -5.90
CA ASN A 320 -17.57 16.16 -7.32
C ASN A 320 -18.97 16.67 -7.75
N TYR A 321 -20.03 15.99 -7.40
CA TYR A 321 -21.38 16.31 -7.86
C TYR A 321 -21.86 17.69 -7.39
N PHE A 322 -21.54 18.07 -6.17
CA PHE A 322 -21.96 19.35 -5.58
C PHE A 322 -20.94 20.47 -5.71
N ASN A 323 -19.74 20.23 -6.24
CA ASN A 323 -18.69 21.25 -6.35
C ASN A 323 -19.15 22.53 -7.06
N ASN A 324 -19.87 22.36 -8.18
CA ASN A 324 -20.40 23.49 -8.95
C ASN A 324 -21.69 24.08 -8.38
N LYS A 325 -22.42 23.32 -7.56
CA LYS A 325 -23.69 23.75 -6.91
C LYS A 325 -23.43 24.53 -5.61
N ARG A 326 -22.25 24.37 -5.01
CA ARG A 326 -21.82 24.96 -3.74
C ARG A 326 -20.56 25.81 -3.88
N LYS A 327 -20.49 26.62 -4.93
CA LYS A 327 -19.34 27.50 -5.18
C LYS A 327 -19.18 28.52 -4.04
N ILE A 328 -17.95 28.61 -3.53
CA ILE A 328 -17.53 29.60 -2.54
C ILE A 328 -16.30 30.32 -3.13
N ASN A 329 -16.28 31.65 -3.06
CA ASN A 329 -15.15 32.44 -3.54
C ASN A 329 -13.85 32.03 -2.83
N ASN A 330 -12.81 31.83 -3.60
CA ASN A 330 -11.47 31.37 -3.14
C ASN A 330 -11.42 29.94 -2.58
N TYR A 331 -12.47 29.13 -2.75
CA TYR A 331 -12.46 27.70 -2.41
C TYR A 331 -12.41 26.83 -3.66
N ASN A 332 -11.38 26.00 -3.72
CA ASN A 332 -11.26 24.96 -4.75
C ASN A 332 -11.56 23.61 -4.08
N TRP A 333 -12.79 23.13 -4.24
CA TRP A 333 -13.19 21.82 -3.76
C TRP A 333 -12.33 20.71 -4.35
N ALA A 334 -12.06 19.68 -3.58
CA ALA A 334 -11.44 18.46 -4.09
C ALA A 334 -12.28 17.86 -5.22
N LYS A 335 -11.65 17.21 -6.18
CA LYS A 335 -12.36 16.53 -7.28
C LYS A 335 -12.90 15.17 -6.84
N GLU A 336 -12.19 14.52 -5.93
CA GLU A 336 -12.46 13.19 -5.39
C GLU A 336 -11.71 13.05 -4.07
N VAL A 337 -12.01 12.02 -3.30
CA VAL A 337 -11.24 11.63 -2.11
C VAL A 337 -10.51 10.33 -2.39
N ILE A 338 -9.26 10.25 -1.96
CA ILE A 338 -8.42 9.06 -2.08
C ILE A 338 -8.11 8.55 -0.68
N TYR A 339 -8.46 7.30 -0.44
CA TYR A 339 -8.13 6.57 0.79
C TYR A 339 -7.02 5.57 0.44
N LYS A 340 -5.97 5.52 1.25
CA LYS A 340 -4.87 4.59 1.02
C LYS A 340 -4.35 4.05 2.35
N GLU A 341 -4.25 2.72 2.45
CA GLU A 341 -3.78 2.03 3.65
C GLU A 341 -2.95 0.79 3.26
N GLU A 342 -2.00 0.43 4.11
CA GLU A 342 -1.24 -0.82 3.99
C GLU A 342 -2.08 -1.98 4.55
N VAL A 343 -2.34 -2.98 3.70
CA VAL A 343 -3.29 -4.07 3.99
C VAL A 343 -2.67 -5.46 3.85
N SER A 344 -1.36 -5.55 3.81
CA SER A 344 -0.63 -6.81 3.56
C SER A 344 -1.01 -7.93 4.52
N SER A 345 -1.21 -7.58 5.80
CA SER A 345 -1.57 -8.56 6.83
C SER A 345 -3.00 -9.08 6.72
N LEU A 346 -3.87 -8.39 5.96
CA LEU A 346 -5.29 -8.71 5.82
C LEU A 346 -5.62 -9.43 4.50
N ILE A 347 -4.69 -9.46 3.52
CA ILE A 347 -4.92 -10.16 2.26
C ILE A 347 -4.52 -11.64 2.40
N PRO A 348 -5.45 -12.60 2.21
CA PRO A 348 -5.19 -14.04 2.33
C PRO A 348 -4.43 -14.57 1.10
N THR A 349 -3.12 -14.42 1.10
CA THR A 349 -2.24 -14.77 -0.03
C THR A 349 -2.05 -16.29 -0.21
N ASP A 350 -2.54 -17.11 0.70
CA ASP A 350 -2.57 -18.58 0.61
C ASP A 350 -3.82 -19.13 -0.12
N GLU A 351 -4.81 -18.30 -0.38
CA GLU A 351 -5.96 -18.61 -1.22
C GLU A 351 -5.64 -18.38 -2.71
N ASP A 352 -6.33 -19.08 -3.60
CA ASP A 352 -6.17 -18.85 -5.05
C ASP A 352 -7.11 -17.76 -5.56
N GLU A 353 -8.29 -17.63 -4.96
CA GLU A 353 -9.30 -16.62 -5.28
C GLU A 353 -9.93 -16.09 -3.99
N VAL A 354 -10.32 -14.81 -4.00
CA VAL A 354 -11.04 -14.16 -2.91
C VAL A 354 -12.17 -13.28 -3.44
N TRP A 355 -13.22 -13.11 -2.61
CA TRP A 355 -14.26 -12.12 -2.85
C TRP A 355 -13.88 -10.81 -2.18
N ILE A 356 -13.64 -9.75 -2.96
CA ILE A 356 -13.46 -8.39 -2.44
C ILE A 356 -14.73 -7.61 -2.72
N GLY A 357 -15.19 -6.86 -1.69
CA GLY A 357 -16.37 -6.02 -1.77
C GLY A 357 -16.13 -4.59 -1.31
N ILE A 358 -17.02 -3.71 -1.74
CA ILE A 358 -17.16 -2.36 -1.21
C ILE A 358 -18.61 -2.19 -0.79
N PHE A 359 -18.81 -1.77 0.46
CA PHE A 359 -20.07 -1.34 1.02
C PHE A 359 -20.09 0.17 1.18
N ILE A 360 -21.20 0.80 0.86
CA ILE A 360 -21.54 2.19 1.24
C ILE A 360 -23.00 2.21 1.65
N GLY A 361 -23.30 2.69 2.86
CA GLY A 361 -24.66 2.79 3.41
C GLY A 361 -25.51 3.86 2.71
N ASN A 362 -25.76 3.71 1.41
CA ASN A 362 -26.53 4.66 0.63
C ASN A 362 -28.04 4.45 0.78
N TYR A 363 -28.75 5.56 0.98
CA TYR A 363 -30.21 5.65 0.91
C TYR A 363 -30.67 6.42 -0.32
N ASP A 364 -29.77 6.77 -1.22
CA ASP A 364 -29.95 7.66 -2.36
C ASP A 364 -29.75 6.91 -3.67
N ALA A 365 -30.61 7.16 -4.65
CA ALA A 365 -30.54 6.54 -5.97
C ALA A 365 -29.32 7.00 -6.79
N GLY A 366 -28.73 8.14 -6.49
CA GLY A 366 -27.51 8.63 -7.13
C GLY A 366 -26.27 7.93 -6.61
N GLY A 367 -26.12 7.84 -5.29
CA GLY A 367 -25.03 7.17 -4.60
C GLY A 367 -23.65 7.77 -4.85
N HIS A 368 -22.65 6.88 -4.96
CA HIS A 368 -21.22 7.22 -5.11
C HIS A 368 -20.58 6.45 -6.26
N ILE A 369 -19.52 7.01 -6.83
CA ILE A 369 -18.65 6.35 -7.81
C ILE A 369 -17.34 6.02 -7.11
N VAL A 370 -16.90 4.77 -7.21
CA VAL A 370 -15.69 4.26 -6.57
C VAL A 370 -14.78 3.54 -7.54
N SER A 371 -13.47 3.65 -7.30
CA SER A 371 -12.46 2.80 -7.94
C SER A 371 -11.54 2.24 -6.87
N LEU A 372 -11.23 0.95 -6.93
CA LEU A 372 -10.33 0.26 -5.99
C LEU A 372 -9.17 -0.39 -6.73
N GLU A 373 -7.96 -0.08 -6.30
CA GLU A 373 -6.72 -0.69 -6.75
C GLU A 373 -5.99 -1.35 -5.58
N LEU A 374 -5.31 -2.47 -5.83
CA LEU A 374 -4.29 -3.02 -4.94
C LEU A 374 -2.92 -2.79 -5.56
N ASP A 375 -2.06 -2.04 -4.85
CA ASP A 375 -0.67 -1.80 -5.23
C ASP A 375 0.22 -2.83 -4.53
N ALA A 376 0.78 -3.78 -5.28
CA ALA A 376 1.65 -4.85 -4.77
C ALA A 376 3.12 -4.51 -4.98
N TYR A 377 3.88 -4.30 -3.90
CA TYR A 377 5.31 -4.00 -3.91
C TYR A 377 6.11 -5.28 -3.72
N PRO A 378 7.03 -5.63 -4.63
CA PRO A 378 7.83 -6.84 -4.51
C PRO A 378 8.81 -6.75 -3.35
N SER A 379 9.18 -7.90 -2.78
CA SER A 379 10.27 -7.98 -1.83
C SER A 379 11.61 -7.73 -2.55
N MET A 380 12.37 -6.76 -2.05
CA MET A 380 13.71 -6.44 -2.59
C MET A 380 14.83 -7.33 -2.02
N ASP A 381 14.57 -8.02 -0.90
CA ASP A 381 15.60 -8.70 -0.09
C ASP A 381 15.37 -10.21 0.06
N LYS A 382 14.48 -10.82 -0.74
CA LYS A 382 14.34 -12.30 -0.70
C LYS A 382 15.64 -12.96 -1.14
N LYS A 383 16.38 -13.47 -0.17
CA LYS A 383 17.49 -14.39 -0.46
C LYS A 383 16.92 -15.69 -1.03
N GLU A 384 17.54 -16.21 -2.09
CA GLU A 384 17.22 -17.55 -2.60
C GLU A 384 17.20 -18.55 -1.44
N GLY A 385 16.03 -19.15 -1.16
CA GLY A 385 15.84 -20.11 -0.07
C GLY A 385 15.12 -19.59 1.18
N GLU A 386 14.75 -18.31 1.23
CA GLU A 386 13.91 -17.80 2.33
C GLU A 386 12.45 -18.26 2.14
N VAL A 387 11.99 -19.14 3.02
CA VAL A 387 10.62 -19.68 3.00
C VAL A 387 9.65 -18.58 3.41
N ASP A 388 8.69 -18.26 2.56
CA ASP A 388 7.59 -17.36 2.92
C ASP A 388 6.86 -17.90 4.14
N ARG A 389 6.84 -17.12 5.23
CA ARG A 389 6.04 -17.45 6.40
C ARG A 389 4.58 -17.31 6.04
N LYS A 390 3.82 -18.39 6.21
CA LYS A 390 2.39 -18.38 5.98
C LYS A 390 1.71 -17.38 6.92
N LYS A 391 0.87 -16.52 6.38
CA LYS A 391 0.10 -15.55 7.18
C LYS A 391 -0.98 -16.29 7.98
N TYR A 392 -1.24 -15.82 9.18
CA TYR A 392 -2.40 -16.18 9.97
C TYR A 392 -3.39 -15.01 9.93
N ILE A 393 -4.61 -15.25 9.45
CA ILE A 393 -5.68 -14.26 9.36
C ILE A 393 -6.95 -14.94 9.87
N ALA A 394 -7.53 -14.40 10.96
CA ALA A 394 -8.75 -14.93 11.55
C ALA A 394 -9.67 -13.79 11.98
N PRO A 395 -10.71 -13.46 11.20
CA PRO A 395 -11.73 -12.51 11.62
C PRO A 395 -12.52 -13.08 12.80
N LEU A 396 -12.66 -12.29 13.85
CA LEU A 396 -13.38 -12.68 15.07
C LEU A 396 -14.77 -12.07 15.16
N PHE A 397 -14.88 -10.78 14.80
CA PHE A 397 -16.15 -10.06 14.84
C PHE A 397 -16.17 -8.91 13.83
N SER A 398 -17.39 -8.56 13.39
CA SER A 398 -17.66 -7.37 12.58
C SER A 398 -19.10 -6.92 12.80
N THR A 399 -19.27 -5.66 13.18
CA THR A 399 -20.58 -5.00 13.20
C THR A 399 -20.68 -3.95 12.09
N VAL A 400 -19.85 -4.07 11.02
CA VAL A 400 -20.03 -3.29 9.80
C VAL A 400 -21.29 -3.79 9.10
N ASN A 401 -22.29 -2.93 9.01
CA ASN A 401 -23.63 -3.29 8.62
C ASN A 401 -23.80 -3.37 7.09
N THR A 402 -23.08 -4.33 6.45
CA THR A 402 -23.06 -4.43 4.99
C THR A 402 -24.40 -4.81 4.35
N MET A 403 -25.34 -5.30 5.14
CA MET A 403 -26.71 -5.64 4.71
C MET A 403 -27.77 -4.71 5.31
N GLU A 404 -27.39 -3.49 5.69
CA GLU A 404 -28.31 -2.48 6.24
C GLU A 404 -29.53 -2.25 5.34
N MET A 405 -29.32 -2.18 4.03
CA MET A 405 -30.39 -2.05 3.04
C MET A 405 -31.25 -3.32 2.87
N SER A 406 -30.88 -4.41 3.56
CA SER A 406 -31.63 -5.66 3.66
C SER A 406 -32.12 -5.92 5.09
N GLU A 407 -32.36 -4.84 5.86
CA GLU A 407 -32.92 -4.87 7.22
C GLU A 407 -31.98 -5.37 8.33
N GLN A 408 -30.67 -5.54 8.07
CA GLN A 408 -29.68 -5.81 9.12
C GLN A 408 -29.55 -4.57 10.03
N ASN A 409 -29.56 -4.78 11.36
CA ASN A 409 -29.50 -3.69 12.33
C ASN A 409 -28.69 -4.10 13.57
N TYR A 410 -27.72 -3.28 13.93
CA TYR A 410 -26.86 -3.48 15.11
C TYR A 410 -27.03 -2.38 16.17
N GLY A 411 -28.06 -1.57 16.06
CA GLY A 411 -28.37 -0.49 17.00
C GLY A 411 -28.56 -1.01 18.42
N GLY A 412 -27.94 -0.35 19.39
CA GLY A 412 -28.10 -0.66 20.81
C GLY A 412 -27.34 -1.87 21.34
N LEU A 413 -26.57 -2.58 20.52
CA LEU A 413 -25.83 -3.79 20.94
C LEU A 413 -25.01 -3.55 22.22
N PHE A 414 -24.14 -2.55 22.23
CA PHE A 414 -23.24 -2.28 23.35
C PHE A 414 -23.90 -1.55 24.52
N ALA A 415 -25.09 -0.97 24.34
CA ALA A 415 -25.91 -0.48 25.46
C ALA A 415 -26.57 -1.64 26.22
N ASN A 416 -26.71 -2.80 25.59
CA ASN A 416 -27.42 -3.95 26.13
C ASN A 416 -26.47 -5.04 26.60
N ASP A 417 -25.30 -5.19 25.98
CA ASP A 417 -24.41 -6.32 26.22
C ASP A 417 -22.93 -5.98 26.01
N THR A 418 -22.08 -6.89 26.48
CA THR A 418 -20.66 -7.00 26.13
C THR A 418 -20.53 -8.04 25.04
N LEU A 419 -19.97 -7.66 23.89
CA LEU A 419 -19.74 -8.62 22.81
C LEU A 419 -18.68 -9.64 23.22
N LYS A 420 -19.04 -10.93 23.19
CA LYS A 420 -18.15 -12.05 23.56
C LYS A 420 -17.96 -12.99 22.39
N VAL A 421 -16.69 -13.30 22.09
CA VAL A 421 -16.32 -14.21 21.00
C VAL A 421 -15.37 -15.28 21.50
N ASN A 422 -15.77 -16.55 21.36
CA ASN A 422 -14.90 -17.68 21.62
C ASN A 422 -14.09 -17.98 20.37
N PHE A 423 -12.78 -18.22 20.54
CA PHE A 423 -11.92 -18.62 19.44
C PHE A 423 -10.83 -19.61 19.90
N GLU A 424 -10.19 -20.28 18.95
CA GLU A 424 -9.16 -21.26 19.23
C GLU A 424 -7.90 -20.97 18.40
N ILE A 425 -6.75 -20.93 19.07
CA ILE A 425 -5.43 -20.90 18.45
C ILE A 425 -4.91 -22.31 18.36
N LYS A 426 -4.83 -22.87 17.15
CA LYS A 426 -4.43 -24.28 16.91
C LYS A 426 -2.93 -24.47 16.69
N GLU A 427 -2.22 -23.42 16.30
CA GLU A 427 -0.80 -23.44 15.93
C GLU A 427 -0.03 -22.33 16.64
N ASP A 428 1.30 -22.44 16.68
CA ASP A 428 2.15 -21.37 17.22
C ASP A 428 2.22 -20.21 16.22
N ILE A 429 1.77 -19.03 16.65
CA ILE A 429 1.71 -17.83 15.83
C ILE A 429 2.73 -16.82 16.35
N GLN A 430 3.61 -16.35 15.47
CA GLN A 430 4.53 -15.27 15.78
C GLN A 430 3.88 -13.92 15.48
N ASN A 431 4.23 -12.91 16.30
CA ASN A 431 3.75 -11.54 16.16
C ASN A 431 2.21 -11.46 16.10
N LEU A 432 1.52 -12.30 16.90
CA LEU A 432 0.08 -12.29 16.99
C LEU A 432 -0.40 -10.93 17.50
N GLN A 433 -1.32 -10.34 16.78
CA GLN A 433 -1.98 -9.09 17.16
C GLN A 433 -3.45 -9.10 16.71
N LEU A 434 -4.26 -8.32 17.40
CA LEU A 434 -5.61 -7.99 17.00
C LEU A 434 -5.58 -6.64 16.26
N LEU A 435 -6.05 -6.62 15.03
CA LEU A 435 -6.39 -5.37 14.33
C LEU A 435 -7.84 -5.03 14.68
N TYR A 436 -8.01 -3.91 15.38
CA TYR A 436 -9.29 -3.45 15.89
C TYR A 436 -9.67 -2.10 15.29
N THR A 437 -10.73 -2.06 14.51
CA THR A 437 -11.33 -0.82 14.01
C THR A 437 -12.58 -0.53 14.82
N THR A 438 -12.84 0.74 15.12
CA THR A 438 -14.03 1.16 15.88
C THR A 438 -14.43 2.59 15.53
N THR A 439 -15.73 2.82 15.30
CA THR A 439 -16.33 4.14 15.05
C THR A 439 -17.71 4.20 15.66
N GLY A 440 -18.02 5.31 16.32
CA GLY A 440 -19.33 5.54 16.96
C GLY A 440 -20.25 6.41 16.10
N HIS A 441 -21.51 6.07 16.08
CA HIS A 441 -22.54 6.67 15.23
C HIS A 441 -23.85 6.87 15.98
N GLY A 442 -24.69 7.74 15.41
CA GLY A 442 -26.04 7.99 15.88
C GLY A 442 -26.16 9.15 16.87
N GLY A 443 -27.39 9.57 17.07
CA GLY A 443 -27.74 10.74 17.87
C GLY A 443 -27.46 12.07 17.17
N TRP A 444 -27.83 13.14 17.85
CA TRP A 444 -27.54 14.50 17.39
C TRP A 444 -26.55 15.16 18.36
N ASP A 445 -27.03 15.79 19.45
CA ASP A 445 -26.15 16.51 20.37
C ASP A 445 -25.46 15.59 21.41
N ASN A 446 -26.14 14.52 21.84
CA ASN A 446 -25.69 13.59 22.88
C ASN A 446 -25.44 12.16 22.34
N GLY A 447 -25.54 11.98 21.03
CA GLY A 447 -25.30 10.68 20.40
C GLY A 447 -23.83 10.29 20.33
N ASP A 448 -23.58 9.01 20.18
CA ASP A 448 -22.24 8.47 20.22
C ASP A 448 -21.35 8.93 19.06
N GLU A 449 -21.92 9.53 18.02
CA GLU A 449 -21.14 10.20 16.97
C GLU A 449 -20.36 11.40 17.51
N PHE A 450 -20.97 12.19 18.42
CA PHE A 450 -20.44 13.45 18.89
C PHE A 450 -20.06 13.45 20.38
N VAL A 451 -20.18 12.32 21.07
CA VAL A 451 -19.82 12.17 22.47
C VAL A 451 -18.73 11.12 22.64
N PRO A 452 -17.56 11.47 23.22
CA PRO A 452 -16.49 10.52 23.47
C PRO A 452 -16.93 9.36 24.35
N ARG A 453 -16.73 8.10 23.90
CA ARG A 453 -17.08 6.88 24.63
C ARG A 453 -15.89 5.97 24.83
N MET A 454 -15.79 5.35 25.99
CA MET A 454 -14.73 4.41 26.29
C MET A 454 -14.96 3.08 25.59
N ASN A 455 -13.93 2.57 24.90
CA ASN A 455 -13.86 1.22 24.38
C ASN A 455 -12.80 0.42 25.15
N LYS A 456 -13.12 -0.80 25.56
CA LYS A 456 -12.22 -1.72 26.27
C LYS A 456 -12.25 -3.09 25.61
N ILE A 457 -11.10 -3.75 25.55
CA ILE A 457 -10.98 -5.12 25.07
C ILE A 457 -10.32 -5.96 26.15
N PHE A 458 -10.94 -7.08 26.46
CA PHE A 458 -10.43 -8.09 27.36
C PHE A 458 -10.14 -9.37 26.59
N VAL A 459 -9.10 -10.10 26.98
CA VAL A 459 -8.80 -11.44 26.51
C VAL A 459 -8.60 -12.32 27.73
N ASP A 460 -9.38 -13.41 27.84
CA ASP A 460 -9.40 -14.31 28.99
C ASP A 460 -9.57 -13.59 30.35
N GLY A 461 -10.34 -12.49 30.34
CA GLY A 461 -10.60 -11.65 31.52
C GLY A 461 -9.51 -10.62 31.84
N GLU A 462 -8.40 -10.57 31.11
CA GLU A 462 -7.35 -9.53 31.25
C GLU A 462 -7.65 -8.37 30.31
N GLU A 463 -7.65 -7.11 30.79
CA GLU A 463 -7.76 -5.90 29.96
C GLU A 463 -6.47 -5.77 29.13
N VAL A 464 -6.59 -5.96 27.80
CA VAL A 464 -5.46 -5.87 26.86
C VAL A 464 -5.41 -4.52 26.12
N PHE A 465 -6.55 -3.81 26.08
CA PHE A 465 -6.65 -2.53 25.38
C PHE A 465 -7.78 -1.68 25.94
N LYS A 466 -7.53 -0.35 25.97
CA LYS A 466 -8.52 0.64 26.36
C LYS A 466 -8.26 1.97 25.67
N ILE A 467 -9.30 2.59 25.10
CA ILE A 467 -9.22 3.88 24.40
C ILE A 467 -10.54 4.62 24.41
N ILE A 468 -10.48 5.95 24.33
CA ILE A 468 -11.59 6.79 23.86
C ILE A 468 -11.27 7.13 22.40
N PRO A 469 -11.94 6.49 21.41
CA PRO A 469 -11.67 6.70 20.00
C PRO A 469 -12.30 8.03 19.56
N TRP A 470 -11.49 9.09 19.48
CA TRP A 470 -11.96 10.44 19.23
C TRP A 470 -11.06 11.21 18.26
N ARG A 471 -11.67 11.90 17.29
CA ARG A 471 -10.96 12.74 16.32
C ARG A 471 -11.38 14.20 16.44
N THR A 472 -10.39 15.10 16.40
CA THR A 472 -10.57 16.56 16.49
C THR A 472 -10.09 17.31 15.24
N ASP A 473 -9.65 16.57 14.22
CA ASP A 473 -9.03 17.10 13.00
C ASP A 473 -9.98 17.21 11.80
N CYS A 474 -11.29 16.98 11.99
CA CYS A 474 -12.26 16.89 10.90
C CYS A 474 -12.35 18.19 10.06
N ALA A 475 -12.16 19.36 10.67
CA ALA A 475 -12.16 20.63 9.96
C ALA A 475 -11.05 20.74 8.90
N THR A 476 -9.96 19.95 9.01
CA THR A 476 -8.88 19.94 8.01
C THR A 476 -9.30 19.34 6.67
N TYR A 477 -10.42 18.60 6.64
CA TYR A 477 -10.98 17.95 5.44
C TYR A 477 -12.11 18.75 4.79
N ARG A 478 -12.31 20.00 5.18
CA ARG A 478 -13.41 20.85 4.68
C ARG A 478 -13.48 20.92 3.15
N LEU A 479 -12.34 20.95 2.47
CA LEU A 479 -12.30 21.03 0.99
C LEU A 479 -12.85 19.78 0.29
N SER A 480 -12.97 18.67 0.99
CA SER A 480 -13.61 17.43 0.50
C SER A 480 -15.11 17.37 0.80
N ASN A 481 -15.70 18.38 1.44
CA ASN A 481 -17.06 18.35 1.97
C ASN A 481 -17.92 19.54 1.48
N PRO A 482 -18.16 19.70 0.15
CA PRO A 482 -18.86 20.87 -0.39
C PRO A 482 -20.34 20.94 0.02
N ALA A 483 -21.00 19.80 0.24
CA ALA A 483 -22.43 19.75 0.56
C ALA A 483 -22.74 19.76 2.07
N SER A 484 -21.71 19.81 2.92
CA SER A 484 -21.89 19.85 4.37
C SER A 484 -22.74 21.05 4.80
N GLY A 485 -23.76 20.80 5.63
CA GLY A 485 -24.62 21.82 6.20
C GLY A 485 -23.91 22.63 7.27
N ASN A 486 -24.51 23.79 7.65
CA ASN A 486 -24.06 24.58 8.79
C ASN A 486 -25.01 24.35 9.95
N PHE A 487 -24.46 24.26 11.17
CA PHE A 487 -25.21 24.29 12.41
C PHE A 487 -25.57 25.75 12.81
N TYR A 488 -26.44 25.91 13.77
CA TYR A 488 -26.89 27.21 14.28
C TYR A 488 -25.76 28.08 14.84
N ASP A 489 -24.68 27.47 15.30
CA ASP A 489 -23.48 28.14 15.81
C ASP A 489 -22.49 28.55 14.68
N GLY A 490 -22.84 28.31 13.42
CA GLY A 490 -22.03 28.64 12.25
C GLY A 490 -21.00 27.59 11.86
N LEU A 491 -20.89 26.48 12.59
CA LEU A 491 -20.03 25.37 12.24
C LEU A 491 -20.65 24.51 11.13
N SER A 492 -19.79 23.96 10.27
CA SER A 492 -20.22 22.95 9.32
C SER A 492 -20.21 21.58 9.99
N SER A 493 -21.18 20.72 9.68
CA SER A 493 -21.22 19.36 10.24
C SER A 493 -19.96 18.55 9.95
N SER A 494 -19.27 18.80 8.81
CA SER A 494 -17.99 18.17 8.48
C SER A 494 -16.85 18.57 9.39
N ASP A 495 -16.97 19.68 10.14
CA ASP A 495 -15.89 20.25 10.94
C ASP A 495 -15.91 19.76 12.39
N LEU A 496 -17.01 19.14 12.82
CA LEU A 496 -17.19 18.66 14.19
C LEU A 496 -16.29 17.46 14.50
N SER A 497 -15.77 17.47 15.72
CA SER A 497 -15.09 16.29 16.29
C SER A 497 -16.05 15.11 16.40
N ARG A 498 -15.55 13.89 16.12
CA ARG A 498 -16.36 12.68 16.05
C ARG A 498 -15.67 11.46 16.65
N SER A 499 -16.44 10.42 16.91
CA SER A 499 -15.98 9.14 17.44
C SER A 499 -15.17 8.35 16.40
N ASN A 500 -13.89 8.73 16.27
CA ASN A 500 -12.84 8.09 15.45
C ASN A 500 -12.99 8.17 13.93
N TRP A 501 -13.82 9.06 13.42
CA TRP A 501 -13.95 9.24 11.98
C TRP A 501 -14.18 10.72 11.60
N CYS A 502 -13.99 11.05 10.35
CA CYS A 502 -14.36 12.35 9.76
C CYS A 502 -14.88 12.14 8.35
N PRO A 503 -15.82 12.96 7.86
CA PRO A 503 -16.31 12.89 6.49
C PRO A 503 -15.18 13.04 5.47
N GLY A 504 -15.05 12.09 4.55
CA GLY A 504 -14.00 12.06 3.54
C GLY A 504 -12.65 11.49 4.04
N THR A 505 -12.65 10.69 5.11
CA THR A 505 -11.44 10.07 5.65
C THR A 505 -11.59 8.57 5.86
N LEU A 506 -10.46 7.88 6.02
CA LEU A 506 -10.44 6.52 6.52
C LEU A 506 -10.16 6.49 8.04
N THR A 507 -10.51 5.35 8.65
CA THR A 507 -10.20 5.03 10.04
C THR A 507 -9.28 3.80 10.07
N PRO A 508 -7.97 3.98 10.30
CA PRO A 508 -7.05 2.86 10.42
C PRO A 508 -7.34 2.01 11.66
N PRO A 509 -7.06 0.69 11.62
CA PRO A 509 -7.21 -0.16 12.79
C PRO A 509 -6.15 0.14 13.87
N TYR A 510 -6.52 -0.04 15.12
CA TYR A 510 -5.57 -0.15 16.22
C TYR A 510 -4.91 -1.52 16.18
N SER A 511 -3.58 -1.54 16.26
CA SER A 511 -2.79 -2.78 16.36
C SER A 511 -2.55 -3.13 17.83
N ILE A 512 -3.16 -4.20 18.32
CA ILE A 512 -3.12 -4.62 19.72
C ILE A 512 -2.27 -5.90 19.82
N PRO A 513 -1.04 -5.83 20.36
CA PRO A 513 -0.19 -7.00 20.48
C PRO A 513 -0.77 -8.04 21.45
N LEU A 514 -0.85 -9.30 21.02
CA LEU A 514 -1.32 -10.45 21.82
C LEU A 514 -0.21 -11.53 21.93
N SER A 515 1.04 -11.09 22.05
CA SER A 515 2.21 -11.99 22.02
C SER A 515 2.27 -13.01 23.16
N LYS A 516 1.49 -12.83 24.22
CA LYS A 516 1.38 -13.77 25.36
C LYS A 516 0.39 -14.91 25.12
N LEU A 517 -0.51 -14.79 24.12
CA LEU A 517 -1.48 -15.82 23.82
C LEU A 517 -0.79 -17.05 23.24
N GLN A 518 -1.14 -18.22 23.78
CA GLN A 518 -0.63 -19.51 23.37
C GLN A 518 -1.69 -20.32 22.65
N LYS A 519 -1.36 -21.54 22.22
CA LYS A 519 -2.35 -22.49 21.72
C LYS A 519 -3.41 -22.77 22.77
N GLY A 520 -4.65 -22.83 22.35
CA GLY A 520 -5.77 -23.13 23.22
C GLY A 520 -7.04 -22.38 22.84
N LYS A 521 -8.05 -22.56 23.67
CA LYS A 521 -9.34 -21.87 23.59
C LYS A 521 -9.24 -20.57 24.38
N HIS A 522 -9.73 -19.49 23.77
CA HIS A 522 -9.69 -18.14 24.32
C HIS A 522 -11.05 -17.45 24.17
N VAL A 523 -11.26 -16.43 24.97
CA VAL A 523 -12.44 -15.55 24.88
C VAL A 523 -11.97 -14.12 24.73
N ILE A 524 -12.45 -13.42 23.71
CA ILE A 524 -12.32 -11.97 23.60
C ILE A 524 -13.64 -11.29 23.96
N GLU A 525 -13.57 -10.22 24.72
CA GLU A 525 -14.73 -9.40 25.11
C GLU A 525 -14.48 -7.96 24.68
N VAL A 526 -15.50 -7.35 24.02
CA VAL A 526 -15.49 -5.93 23.65
C VAL A 526 -16.58 -5.22 24.43
N VAL A 527 -16.15 -4.23 25.20
CA VAL A 527 -17.03 -3.39 26.03
C VAL A 527 -16.96 -1.96 25.50
N ILE A 528 -18.11 -1.39 25.15
CA ILE A 528 -18.22 0.00 24.74
C ILE A 528 -19.27 0.68 25.64
N GLU A 529 -18.93 1.84 26.21
CA GLU A 529 -19.83 2.62 27.03
C GLU A 529 -20.84 3.38 26.14
N GLN A 530 -21.60 2.62 25.33
CA GLN A 530 -22.59 3.17 24.40
C GLN A 530 -23.65 3.98 25.14
N GLY A 531 -23.90 5.20 24.63
CA GLY A 531 -24.92 6.08 25.18
C GLY A 531 -26.36 5.65 24.85
N PRO A 532 -27.35 6.27 25.50
CA PRO A 532 -28.76 6.02 25.19
C PRO A 532 -29.13 6.57 23.81
N ASN A 533 -30.16 5.98 23.20
CA ASN A 533 -30.74 6.52 21.97
C ASN A 533 -31.30 7.91 22.19
N GLU A 534 -31.22 8.77 21.18
CA GLU A 534 -31.71 10.15 21.22
C GLU A 534 -32.88 10.32 20.24
N GLY A 535 -34.09 10.42 20.81
CA GLY A 535 -35.33 10.47 20.02
C GLY A 535 -35.49 9.23 19.12
N SER A 536 -35.57 9.43 17.81
CA SER A 536 -35.62 8.36 16.82
C SER A 536 -34.22 7.92 16.32
N SER A 537 -33.14 8.56 16.76
CA SER A 537 -31.79 8.24 16.38
C SER A 537 -31.23 7.14 17.29
N THR A 538 -30.81 6.05 16.69
CA THR A 538 -30.23 4.88 17.36
C THR A 538 -28.73 4.96 17.39
N ASN A 539 -28.14 4.96 18.59
CA ASN A 539 -26.68 4.83 18.72
C ASN A 539 -26.23 3.43 18.32
N HIS A 540 -25.12 3.36 17.56
CA HIS A 540 -24.50 2.12 17.20
C HIS A 540 -22.99 2.28 17.02
N TRP A 541 -22.25 1.19 17.08
CA TRP A 541 -20.82 1.14 16.89
C TRP A 541 -20.47 0.18 15.77
N ASN A 542 -19.77 0.68 14.76
CA ASN A 542 -19.14 -0.16 13.75
C ASN A 542 -17.78 -0.58 14.27
N ILE A 543 -17.63 -1.86 14.55
CA ILE A 543 -16.35 -2.44 14.97
C ILE A 543 -15.98 -3.60 14.07
N SER A 544 -14.68 -3.79 13.87
CA SER A 544 -14.14 -5.03 13.31
C SER A 544 -12.92 -5.48 14.08
N GLY A 545 -12.76 -6.80 14.22
CA GLY A 545 -11.63 -7.41 14.91
C GLY A 545 -11.09 -8.60 14.14
N VAL A 546 -9.83 -8.49 13.68
CA VAL A 546 -9.15 -9.53 12.92
C VAL A 546 -7.83 -9.88 13.60
N LEU A 547 -7.65 -11.15 13.98
CA LEU A 547 -6.35 -11.64 14.42
C LEU A 547 -5.44 -11.84 13.21
N VAL A 548 -4.23 -11.28 13.30
CA VAL A 548 -3.19 -11.43 12.28
C VAL A 548 -1.87 -11.84 12.92
N GLY A 549 -1.06 -12.59 12.16
CA GLY A 549 0.25 -13.04 12.61
C GLY A 549 0.96 -13.86 11.55
N GLN A 550 2.00 -14.60 11.95
CA GLN A 550 2.77 -15.47 11.07
C GLN A 550 2.84 -16.89 11.66
N LEU A 551 2.51 -17.90 10.85
CA LEU A 551 2.63 -19.30 11.24
C LEU A 551 4.11 -19.72 11.26
N ASN A 552 4.50 -20.49 12.28
CA ASN A 552 5.83 -21.08 12.33
C ASN A 552 5.90 -22.29 11.37
N ASN A 553 6.72 -22.21 10.33
CA ASN A 553 6.97 -23.29 9.38
C ASN A 553 7.89 -24.40 9.96
N LEU A 554 7.76 -24.76 11.23
CA LEU A 554 8.62 -25.81 11.84
C LEU A 554 8.22 -27.26 11.46
N ASN A 555 7.19 -27.47 10.64
CA ASN A 555 6.66 -28.81 10.31
C ASN A 555 6.68 -29.17 8.83
N LEU A 556 7.58 -28.62 8.02
CA LEU A 556 7.88 -29.17 6.69
C LEU A 556 9.23 -29.92 6.76
N LYS A 557 9.20 -31.12 7.39
CA LYS A 557 10.20 -32.17 7.18
C LYS A 557 9.55 -33.33 6.46
#